data_8f355d49cf06e7988e800900eca16add
#
_entry.id   8f355d49cf06e7988e800900eca16add
#
_cell.length_a   1.000
_cell.length_b   1.000
_cell.length_c   1.000
_cell.angle_alpha   90.00
_cell.angle_beta   90.00
_cell.angle_gamma   90.00
#
_symmetry.space_group_name_H-M   'P 1'
#
loop_
_entity.id
_entity.type
_entity.pdbx_description
1 polymer ?
#
loop_
_entity_poly.entity_id
_entity_poly.type
_entity_poly.pdbx_seq_one_letter_code
_entity_poly.pdbx_strand_id
1 'polypeptide(L)'
;MNIFLHRDDLRIHDNRGLETASSSGKTVPVYIDDPRIREKTGTNKRAFRQKGLKELKQKYEDRDSGLIVRKGKTGDELEKIIDERDIEEVFFARSYTPTKRKIGNEIKALDIETKSVNDRLLVEPQDLKQEYDTFSPFYREWKKVQKKPPADKPENLASIESEMPEMNAEPTADIPDAGEDAALNRWVKFKRKNLESYKDRRDDVANPEYVSKLSMYYSSGMIGKRKVLKDVVDMIDEEDDSDKIRNYAKYRNEIAWGEFFYQVMYHNPNAVHRNYKEIPNEINWKNDSREFEAWKKGETGIPFVDAGMRQLRNEGYMHNRLRQNVASFLTKHLMTDWRKGAKVFRKHLVDHNVPSNNGGWQWRASTGTDSIPIRIFNPIKQGRDYDENAEYIKRHVPELRNLDAEQIHNWVEMGQKKRNSLDTEYPDPI
;
A
#
# COMPACT_ATOMS: atom_id res chain seq x y z
N MET A 1 8.76 -33.78 -0.77
CA MET A 1 7.81 -32.75 -1.26
C MET A 1 8.39 -31.36 -1.01
N ASN A 2 7.92 -30.31 -1.71
CA ASN A 2 8.35 -28.92 -1.49
C ASN A 2 7.34 -28.17 -0.63
N ILE A 3 7.79 -27.17 0.13
CA ILE A 3 6.92 -26.14 0.71
C ILE A 3 6.99 -24.91 -0.17
N PHE A 4 5.83 -24.29 -0.46
CA PHE A 4 5.76 -22.89 -0.88
C PHE A 4 5.19 -22.04 0.25
N LEU A 5 6.03 -21.19 0.86
CA LEU A 5 5.62 -20.29 1.93
C LEU A 5 5.10 -18.96 1.36
N HIS A 6 3.79 -18.78 1.40
CA HIS A 6 3.16 -17.50 1.13
C HIS A 6 3.54 -16.44 2.16
N ARG A 7 3.75 -15.21 1.71
CA ARG A 7 4.08 -14.06 2.57
C ARG A 7 3.22 -12.83 2.20
N ASP A 8 3.67 -11.98 1.27
CA ASP A 8 2.90 -10.87 0.69
C ASP A 8 2.53 -11.16 -0.77
N ASP A 9 2.10 -12.36 -1.03
CA ASP A 9 1.81 -12.95 -2.34
C ASP A 9 0.61 -13.89 -2.26
N LEU A 10 -0.47 -13.39 -1.60
CA LEU A 10 -1.68 -14.15 -1.33
C LEU A 10 -2.52 -14.34 -2.60
N ARG A 11 -1.98 -15.11 -3.56
CA ARG A 11 -2.60 -15.44 -4.84
C ARG A 11 -1.99 -16.69 -5.46
N ILE A 12 -2.71 -17.29 -6.40
CA ILE A 12 -2.22 -18.40 -7.23
C ILE A 12 -1.76 -17.91 -8.60
N HIS A 13 -2.52 -17.02 -9.26
CA HIS A 13 -2.16 -16.51 -10.58
C HIS A 13 -0.91 -15.61 -10.51
N ASP A 14 -0.11 -15.59 -11.59
CA ASP A 14 1.10 -14.76 -11.70
C ASP A 14 1.97 -14.81 -10.42
N ASN A 15 2.10 -16.00 -9.80
CA ASN A 15 2.93 -16.21 -8.60
C ASN A 15 4.20 -16.98 -8.98
N ARG A 16 5.27 -16.26 -9.20
CA ARG A 16 6.56 -16.81 -9.65
C ARG A 16 7.17 -17.78 -8.65
N GLY A 17 7.00 -17.52 -7.35
CA GLY A 17 7.51 -18.41 -6.31
C GLY A 17 6.78 -19.74 -6.29
N LEU A 18 5.45 -19.72 -6.40
CA LEU A 18 4.62 -20.91 -6.44
C LEU A 18 4.84 -21.72 -7.73
N GLU A 19 4.94 -21.03 -8.88
CA GLU A 19 5.30 -21.66 -10.15
C GLU A 19 6.64 -22.39 -10.03
N THR A 20 7.68 -21.72 -9.52
CA THR A 20 9.01 -22.32 -9.37
C THR A 20 8.98 -23.55 -8.43
N ALA A 21 8.27 -23.46 -7.31
CA ALA A 21 8.16 -24.57 -6.37
C ALA A 21 7.45 -25.76 -7.01
N SER A 22 6.32 -25.53 -7.68
CA SER A 22 5.51 -26.58 -8.28
C SER A 22 6.16 -27.22 -9.52
N SER A 23 7.00 -26.49 -10.23
CA SER A 23 7.80 -27.04 -11.35
C SER A 23 8.97 -27.89 -10.86
N SER A 24 9.47 -27.65 -9.63
CA SER A 24 10.53 -28.48 -9.02
C SER A 24 10.00 -29.76 -8.42
N GLY A 25 8.72 -29.84 -8.03
CA GLY A 25 8.13 -31.02 -7.42
C GLY A 25 6.78 -30.77 -6.77
N LYS A 26 6.26 -31.82 -6.13
CA LYS A 26 4.95 -31.77 -5.45
C LYS A 26 4.98 -30.76 -4.29
N THR A 27 4.14 -29.74 -4.35
CA THR A 27 4.26 -28.53 -3.50
C THR A 27 3.09 -28.39 -2.54
N VAL A 28 3.41 -28.20 -1.26
CA VAL A 28 2.50 -27.90 -0.14
C VAL A 28 2.44 -26.38 0.05
N PRO A 29 1.29 -25.73 -0.16
CA PRO A 29 1.12 -24.32 0.13
C PRO A 29 1.02 -24.07 1.64
N VAL A 30 1.80 -23.12 2.15
CA VAL A 30 1.88 -22.78 3.57
C VAL A 30 1.78 -21.28 3.77
N TYR A 31 1.09 -20.84 4.82
CA TYR A 31 1.12 -19.45 5.32
C TYR A 31 1.36 -19.45 6.83
N ILE A 32 2.28 -18.61 7.31
CA ILE A 32 2.54 -18.48 8.75
C ILE A 32 2.25 -17.04 9.20
N ASP A 33 1.30 -16.90 10.15
CA ASP A 33 0.97 -15.62 10.78
C ASP A 33 1.99 -15.30 11.88
N ASP A 34 3.13 -14.76 11.46
CA ASP A 34 4.25 -14.42 12.35
C ASP A 34 3.89 -13.22 13.26
N PRO A 35 3.99 -13.36 14.60
CA PRO A 35 3.64 -12.31 15.55
C PRO A 35 4.43 -11.02 15.33
N ARG A 36 5.68 -11.08 14.89
CA ARG A 36 6.54 -9.91 14.63
C ARG A 36 6.02 -9.04 13.47
N ILE A 37 5.22 -9.62 12.56
CA ILE A 37 4.54 -8.91 11.47
C ILE A 37 3.13 -8.52 11.90
N ARG A 38 2.40 -9.44 12.53
CA ARG A 38 1.01 -9.24 12.97
C ARG A 38 0.89 -8.04 13.91
N GLU A 39 1.74 -7.92 14.93
CA GLU A 39 1.73 -6.84 15.91
C GLU A 39 2.04 -5.46 15.31
N LYS A 40 2.84 -5.42 14.23
CA LYS A 40 3.15 -4.20 13.48
C LYS A 40 2.14 -3.88 12.38
N THR A 41 1.11 -4.71 12.18
CA THR A 41 0.10 -4.55 11.14
C THR A 41 -1.21 -4.04 11.73
N GLY A 42 -1.77 -2.97 11.16
CA GLY A 42 -3.05 -2.40 11.59
C GLY A 42 -4.21 -3.39 11.43
N THR A 43 -5.24 -3.22 12.26
CA THR A 43 -6.39 -4.16 12.33
C THR A 43 -7.12 -4.29 11.01
N ASN A 44 -7.37 -3.16 10.31
CA ASN A 44 -8.03 -3.18 8.99
C ASN A 44 -7.24 -4.01 7.97
N LYS A 45 -5.93 -3.85 7.92
CA LYS A 45 -5.08 -4.65 7.03
C LYS A 45 -5.04 -6.12 7.45
N ARG A 46 -5.06 -6.43 8.74
CA ARG A 46 -5.15 -7.83 9.21
C ARG A 46 -6.46 -8.47 8.79
N ALA A 47 -7.59 -7.78 8.99
CA ALA A 47 -8.90 -8.26 8.56
C ALA A 47 -8.96 -8.48 7.03
N PHE A 48 -8.43 -7.54 6.24
CA PHE A 48 -8.35 -7.68 4.79
C PHE A 48 -7.51 -8.89 4.36
N ARG A 49 -6.34 -9.10 4.98
CA ARG A 49 -5.50 -10.28 4.71
C ARG A 49 -6.18 -11.59 5.09
N GLN A 50 -6.90 -11.60 6.21
CA GLN A 50 -7.66 -12.76 6.67
C GLN A 50 -8.77 -13.16 5.68
N LYS A 51 -9.53 -12.17 5.15
CA LYS A 51 -10.51 -12.42 4.09
C LYS A 51 -9.83 -13.03 2.86
N GLY A 52 -8.70 -12.48 2.42
CA GLY A 52 -7.96 -13.01 1.28
C GLY A 52 -7.33 -14.39 1.51
N LEU A 53 -6.92 -14.71 2.74
CA LEU A 53 -6.46 -16.07 3.08
C LEU A 53 -7.57 -17.09 3.03
N LYS A 54 -8.81 -16.72 3.42
CA LYS A 54 -9.98 -17.61 3.30
C LYS A 54 -10.28 -17.92 1.83
N GLU A 55 -10.23 -16.91 0.96
CA GLU A 55 -10.40 -17.11 -0.48
C GLU A 55 -9.25 -17.94 -1.07
N LEU A 56 -8.00 -17.65 -0.69
CA LEU A 56 -6.84 -18.40 -1.16
C LEU A 56 -6.93 -19.88 -0.77
N LYS A 57 -7.37 -20.18 0.46
CA LYS A 57 -7.65 -21.55 0.92
C LYS A 57 -8.65 -22.22 -0.02
N GLN A 58 -9.81 -21.59 -0.28
CA GLN A 58 -10.82 -22.14 -1.19
C GLN A 58 -10.27 -22.39 -2.59
N LYS A 59 -9.47 -21.47 -3.12
CA LYS A 59 -8.84 -21.64 -4.44
C LYS A 59 -7.86 -22.82 -4.52
N TYR A 60 -7.22 -23.20 -3.43
CA TYR A 60 -6.42 -24.41 -3.36
C TYR A 60 -7.31 -25.64 -3.28
N GLU A 61 -8.38 -25.60 -2.50
CA GLU A 61 -9.36 -26.71 -2.39
C GLU A 61 -10.05 -26.98 -3.73
N ASP A 62 -10.40 -25.95 -4.49
CA ASP A 62 -10.95 -26.06 -5.86
C ASP A 62 -9.95 -26.69 -6.87
N ARG A 63 -8.71 -26.97 -6.45
CA ARG A 63 -7.63 -27.61 -7.23
C ARG A 63 -7.16 -28.92 -6.62
N ASP A 64 -8.00 -29.56 -5.84
CA ASP A 64 -7.67 -30.81 -5.13
C ASP A 64 -6.40 -30.71 -4.27
N SER A 65 -6.15 -29.50 -3.73
CA SER A 65 -5.04 -29.20 -2.83
C SER A 65 -5.56 -28.55 -1.55
N GLY A 66 -4.67 -28.06 -0.69
CA GLY A 66 -5.04 -27.35 0.52
C GLY A 66 -4.04 -26.25 0.88
N LEU A 67 -4.37 -25.44 1.88
CA LEU A 67 -3.50 -24.41 2.46
C LEU A 67 -3.28 -24.69 3.95
N ILE A 68 -2.03 -24.88 4.35
CA ILE A 68 -1.65 -24.97 5.76
C ILE A 68 -1.42 -23.57 6.31
N VAL A 69 -2.20 -23.17 7.29
CA VAL A 69 -2.03 -21.90 8.01
C VAL A 69 -1.61 -22.19 9.44
N ARG A 70 -0.48 -21.62 9.87
CA ARG A 70 0.01 -21.74 11.26
C ARG A 70 0.13 -20.34 11.90
N LYS A 71 0.13 -20.30 13.24
CA LYS A 71 0.40 -19.09 14.03
C LYS A 71 1.65 -19.31 14.87
N GLY A 72 2.70 -18.54 14.63
CA GLY A 72 3.96 -18.67 15.35
C GLY A 72 5.09 -17.95 14.66
N LYS A 73 6.30 -18.04 15.21
CA LYS A 73 7.49 -17.56 14.51
C LYS A 73 7.72 -18.43 13.27
N THR A 74 8.04 -17.78 12.16
CA THR A 74 8.11 -18.45 10.85
C THR A 74 9.08 -19.64 10.84
N GLY A 75 10.28 -19.50 11.45
CA GLY A 75 11.26 -20.60 11.53
C GLY A 75 10.72 -21.78 12.31
N ASP A 76 10.26 -21.54 13.56
CA ASP A 76 9.77 -22.57 14.47
C ASP A 76 8.59 -23.38 13.87
N GLU A 77 7.67 -22.70 13.17
CA GLU A 77 6.53 -23.38 12.53
C GLU A 77 6.92 -24.11 11.25
N LEU A 78 7.90 -23.63 10.50
CA LEU A 78 8.43 -24.35 9.34
C LEU A 78 9.13 -25.63 9.77
N GLU A 79 9.96 -25.61 10.82
CA GLU A 79 10.62 -26.81 11.36
C GLU A 79 9.59 -27.90 11.71
N LYS A 80 8.50 -27.54 12.41
CA LYS A 80 7.41 -28.48 12.71
C LYS A 80 6.79 -29.08 11.45
N ILE A 81 6.49 -28.26 10.43
CA ILE A 81 5.88 -28.77 9.18
C ILE A 81 6.88 -29.67 8.43
N ILE A 82 8.17 -29.36 8.47
CA ILE A 82 9.23 -30.18 7.88
C ILE A 82 9.30 -31.54 8.57
N ASP A 83 9.25 -31.55 9.92
CA ASP A 83 9.28 -32.79 10.72
C ASP A 83 7.98 -33.64 10.56
N GLU A 84 6.84 -32.97 10.36
CA GLU A 84 5.54 -33.64 10.16
C GLU A 84 5.40 -34.28 8.76
N ARG A 85 6.20 -33.85 7.77
CA ARG A 85 6.06 -34.21 6.36
C ARG A 85 7.44 -34.42 5.72
N ASP A 86 7.51 -35.28 4.72
CA ASP A 86 8.73 -35.53 3.94
C ASP A 86 9.00 -34.33 2.99
N ILE A 87 9.59 -33.27 3.55
CA ILE A 87 9.91 -32.03 2.83
C ILE A 87 11.36 -32.01 2.41
N GLU A 88 11.62 -31.72 1.15
CA GLU A 88 12.96 -31.65 0.53
C GLU A 88 13.45 -30.22 0.40
N GLU A 89 12.53 -29.26 0.14
CA GLU A 89 12.90 -27.90 -0.16
C GLU A 89 11.83 -26.88 0.24
N VAL A 90 12.24 -25.67 0.68
CA VAL A 90 11.35 -24.56 1.02
C VAL A 90 11.53 -23.39 0.07
N PHE A 91 10.47 -23.06 -0.65
CA PHE A 91 10.39 -21.90 -1.53
C PHE A 91 9.62 -20.76 -0.87
N PHE A 92 10.08 -19.52 -1.08
CA PHE A 92 9.37 -18.34 -0.56
C PHE A 92 9.68 -17.08 -1.35
N ALA A 93 8.73 -16.12 -1.35
CA ALA A 93 8.94 -14.84 -1.99
C ALA A 93 9.97 -13.98 -1.23
N ARG A 94 10.94 -13.43 -1.96
CA ARG A 94 11.96 -12.50 -1.42
C ARG A 94 11.30 -11.24 -0.88
N SER A 95 11.80 -10.75 0.23
CA SER A 95 11.30 -9.54 0.89
C SER A 95 12.38 -8.47 1.02
N TYR A 96 11.95 -7.20 0.98
CA TYR A 96 12.84 -6.05 0.87
C TYR A 96 12.74 -5.11 2.09
N THR A 97 11.87 -5.39 3.05
CA THR A 97 11.73 -4.58 4.28
C THR A 97 12.52 -5.20 5.44
N PRO A 98 13.07 -4.41 6.37
CA PRO A 98 14.02 -4.91 7.39
C PRO A 98 13.50 -6.13 8.17
N THR A 99 12.31 -6.04 8.79
CA THR A 99 11.75 -7.16 9.58
C THR A 99 11.56 -8.43 8.73
N LYS A 100 11.05 -8.29 7.50
CA LYS A 100 10.80 -9.46 6.64
C LYS A 100 12.08 -10.03 6.03
N ARG A 101 13.11 -9.19 5.82
CA ARG A 101 14.46 -9.67 5.44
C ARG A 101 15.06 -10.51 6.56
N LYS A 102 14.93 -10.06 7.82
CA LYS A 102 15.39 -10.85 8.99
C LYS A 102 14.71 -12.22 9.03
N ILE A 103 13.39 -12.28 8.89
CA ILE A 103 12.65 -13.55 8.82
C ILE A 103 13.14 -14.40 7.62
N GLY A 104 13.37 -13.79 6.45
CA GLY A 104 13.90 -14.50 5.29
C GLY A 104 15.30 -15.09 5.54
N ASN A 105 16.15 -14.45 6.34
CA ASN A 105 17.45 -15.00 6.72
C ASN A 105 17.31 -16.15 7.74
N GLU A 106 16.33 -16.08 8.64
CA GLU A 106 15.99 -17.18 9.55
C GLU A 106 15.53 -18.43 8.77
N ILE A 107 14.68 -18.26 7.74
CA ILE A 107 14.28 -19.37 6.87
C ILE A 107 15.50 -20.00 6.18
N LYS A 108 16.44 -19.17 5.68
CA LYS A 108 17.65 -19.66 5.01
C LYS A 108 18.63 -20.37 5.94
N ALA A 109 18.47 -20.21 7.25
CA ALA A 109 19.32 -20.84 8.26
C ALA A 109 18.73 -22.19 8.76
N LEU A 110 17.56 -22.61 8.27
CA LEU A 110 17.02 -23.92 8.55
C LEU A 110 17.90 -25.02 7.92
N ASP A 111 17.92 -26.18 8.53
CA ASP A 111 18.67 -27.37 8.03
C ASP A 111 17.90 -28.06 6.90
N ILE A 112 17.64 -27.30 5.84
CA ILE A 112 16.95 -27.76 4.62
C ILE A 112 17.31 -26.85 3.45
N GLU A 113 17.23 -27.35 2.23
CA GLU A 113 17.42 -26.52 1.04
C GLU A 113 16.34 -25.45 0.94
N THR A 114 16.74 -24.19 0.69
CA THR A 114 15.80 -23.06 0.61
C THR A 114 16.01 -22.22 -0.64
N LYS A 115 14.95 -21.86 -1.34
CA LYS A 115 14.98 -20.98 -2.52
C LYS A 115 14.12 -19.73 -2.34
N SER A 116 14.76 -18.55 -2.36
CA SER A 116 14.04 -17.26 -2.35
C SER A 116 13.87 -16.73 -3.77
N VAL A 117 12.61 -16.49 -4.16
CA VAL A 117 12.23 -16.06 -5.52
C VAL A 117 11.76 -14.61 -5.50
N ASN A 118 12.15 -13.80 -6.49
CA ASN A 118 11.55 -12.48 -6.66
C ASN A 118 10.15 -12.62 -7.26
N ASP A 119 9.15 -12.31 -6.47
CA ASP A 119 7.76 -12.20 -6.90
C ASP A 119 7.16 -10.80 -6.67
N ARG A 120 7.78 -10.00 -5.81
CA ARG A 120 7.26 -8.72 -5.35
C ARG A 120 7.54 -7.55 -6.27
N LEU A 121 8.74 -7.49 -6.86
CA LEU A 121 9.22 -6.37 -7.65
C LEU A 121 9.35 -6.77 -9.13
N LEU A 122 9.07 -5.83 -10.01
CA LEU A 122 9.31 -5.97 -11.45
C LEU A 122 10.81 -5.83 -11.76
N VAL A 123 11.50 -4.99 -11.00
CA VAL A 123 12.95 -4.79 -11.05
C VAL A 123 13.49 -4.82 -9.62
N GLU A 124 14.40 -5.74 -9.35
CA GLU A 124 15.03 -5.82 -8.04
C GLU A 124 16.08 -4.70 -7.87
N PRO A 125 16.32 -4.23 -6.64
CA PRO A 125 17.33 -3.19 -6.41
C PRO A 125 18.72 -3.52 -6.93
N GLN A 126 19.12 -4.80 -6.88
CA GLN A 126 20.41 -5.27 -7.41
C GLN A 126 20.48 -5.34 -8.94
N ASP A 127 19.35 -5.30 -9.64
CA ASP A 127 19.31 -5.26 -11.11
C ASP A 127 19.43 -3.83 -11.66
N LEU A 128 19.43 -2.84 -10.77
CA LEU A 128 19.67 -1.44 -11.09
C LEU A 128 21.18 -1.15 -11.09
N LYS A 129 21.62 -0.23 -11.92
CA LYS A 129 23.04 0.15 -12.04
C LYS A 129 23.61 0.78 -10.79
N GLN A 130 22.78 1.44 -10.00
CA GLN A 130 23.15 2.14 -8.77
C GLN A 130 21.93 2.39 -7.89
N GLU A 131 22.14 2.91 -6.69
CA GLU A 131 21.11 3.54 -5.88
C GLU A 131 20.66 4.86 -6.49
N TYR A 132 19.37 5.18 -6.37
CA TYR A 132 18.75 6.40 -6.88
C TYR A 132 18.05 7.18 -5.77
N ASP A 133 18.45 8.44 -5.59
CA ASP A 133 17.86 9.35 -4.61
C ASP A 133 16.60 10.05 -5.12
N THR A 134 16.40 10.07 -6.44
CA THR A 134 15.27 10.73 -7.08
C THR A 134 14.60 9.83 -8.10
N PHE A 135 13.28 10.02 -8.25
CA PHE A 135 12.46 9.16 -9.08
C PHE A 135 12.79 9.20 -10.57
N SER A 136 13.08 10.37 -11.16
CA SER A 136 13.22 10.48 -12.62
C SER A 136 14.40 9.71 -13.19
N PRO A 137 15.62 9.74 -12.60
CA PRO A 137 16.71 8.87 -13.00
C PRO A 137 16.42 7.39 -12.78
N PHE A 138 15.82 7.04 -11.61
CA PHE A 138 15.37 5.67 -11.33
C PHE A 138 14.43 5.15 -12.42
N TYR A 139 13.40 5.93 -12.77
CA TYR A 139 12.40 5.51 -13.75
C TYR A 139 12.99 5.31 -15.16
N ARG A 140 13.96 6.14 -15.53
CA ARG A 140 14.67 5.95 -16.81
C ARG A 140 15.41 4.61 -16.86
N GLU A 141 16.10 4.24 -15.79
CA GLU A 141 16.81 2.97 -15.73
C GLU A 141 15.83 1.80 -15.57
N TRP A 142 14.83 1.93 -14.67
CA TRP A 142 13.78 0.94 -14.46
C TRP A 142 13.10 0.54 -15.79
N LYS A 143 12.85 1.48 -16.71
CA LYS A 143 12.26 1.17 -18.02
C LYS A 143 13.16 0.31 -18.91
N LYS A 144 14.47 0.42 -18.80
CA LYS A 144 15.43 -0.34 -19.63
C LYS A 144 15.59 -1.78 -19.19
N VAL A 145 15.41 -2.06 -17.89
CA VAL A 145 15.50 -3.44 -17.39
C VAL A 145 14.36 -4.25 -17.96
N GLN A 146 14.66 -5.39 -18.56
CA GLN A 146 13.65 -6.31 -19.08
C GLN A 146 12.83 -6.90 -17.92
N LYS A 147 11.50 -6.81 -18.02
CA LYS A 147 10.58 -7.38 -17.02
C LYS A 147 10.22 -8.80 -17.44
N LYS A 148 10.20 -9.70 -16.45
CA LYS A 148 9.71 -11.06 -16.69
C LYS A 148 8.20 -11.02 -16.99
N PRO A 149 7.69 -11.88 -17.88
CA PRO A 149 6.25 -12.02 -18.13
C PRO A 149 5.52 -12.49 -16.85
N PRO A 150 4.17 -12.42 -16.81
CA PRO A 150 3.40 -13.10 -15.78
C PRO A 150 3.83 -14.55 -15.64
N ALA A 151 3.78 -15.07 -14.41
CA ALA A 151 4.10 -16.45 -14.12
C ALA A 151 3.00 -17.41 -14.62
N ASP A 152 3.37 -18.61 -14.99
CA ASP A 152 2.45 -19.66 -15.39
C ASP A 152 1.66 -20.22 -14.19
N LYS A 153 0.67 -21.05 -14.47
CA LYS A 153 -0.11 -21.71 -13.42
C LYS A 153 0.75 -22.77 -12.74
N PRO A 154 0.59 -22.98 -11.42
CA PRO A 154 1.28 -24.09 -10.75
C PRO A 154 0.75 -25.43 -11.25
N GLU A 155 1.65 -26.39 -11.47
CA GLU A 155 1.30 -27.70 -12.08
C GLU A 155 1.17 -28.79 -11.02
N ASN A 156 2.11 -28.86 -10.04
CA ASN A 156 2.22 -29.98 -9.10
C ASN A 156 1.89 -29.51 -7.67
N LEU A 157 0.60 -29.34 -7.36
CA LEU A 157 0.15 -29.08 -5.99
C LEU A 157 -0.05 -30.40 -5.23
N ALA A 158 0.31 -30.43 -3.96
CA ALA A 158 0.09 -31.59 -3.11
C ALA A 158 -1.40 -31.71 -2.75
N SER A 159 -1.97 -32.89 -2.88
CA SER A 159 -3.32 -33.20 -2.35
C SER A 159 -3.22 -33.34 -0.84
N ILE A 160 -3.65 -32.30 -0.13
CA ILE A 160 -3.65 -32.20 1.33
C ILE A 160 -4.94 -31.58 1.82
N GLU A 161 -5.32 -31.84 3.05
CA GLU A 161 -6.39 -31.12 3.72
C GLU A 161 -5.89 -29.75 4.17
N SER A 162 -6.76 -28.73 4.08
CA SER A 162 -6.46 -27.40 4.57
C SER A 162 -6.49 -27.35 6.09
N GLU A 163 -5.49 -26.69 6.67
CA GLU A 163 -5.42 -26.43 8.10
C GLU A 163 -5.43 -24.90 8.30
N MET A 164 -6.46 -24.38 8.96
CA MET A 164 -6.57 -22.94 9.20
C MET A 164 -7.08 -22.66 10.62
N PRO A 165 -6.25 -22.11 11.50
CA PRO A 165 -6.68 -21.74 12.84
C PRO A 165 -7.67 -20.57 12.78
N GLU A 166 -8.50 -20.46 13.81
CA GLU A 166 -9.39 -19.30 13.93
C GLU A 166 -8.61 -17.99 13.90
N MET A 167 -9.04 -17.06 13.05
CA MET A 167 -8.42 -15.75 12.86
C MET A 167 -9.50 -14.66 13.07
N ASN A 168 -9.33 -13.85 14.13
CA ASN A 168 -10.37 -12.94 14.63
C ASN A 168 -9.94 -11.47 14.49
N ALA A 169 -9.53 -11.06 13.29
CA ALA A 169 -9.27 -9.66 13.04
C ALA A 169 -10.55 -8.97 12.54
N GLU A 170 -11.17 -8.18 13.41
CA GLU A 170 -12.33 -7.37 13.05
C GLU A 170 -11.86 -6.00 12.56
N PRO A 171 -12.30 -5.54 11.39
CA PRO A 171 -11.94 -4.22 10.89
C PRO A 171 -12.65 -3.13 11.70
N THR A 172 -11.99 -1.98 11.84
CA THR A 172 -12.56 -0.76 12.46
C THR A 172 -13.11 0.21 11.43
N ALA A 173 -13.06 -0.16 10.15
CA ALA A 173 -13.49 0.63 9.01
C ALA A 173 -14.27 -0.25 8.03
N ASP A 174 -15.02 0.38 7.13
CA ASP A 174 -15.66 -0.30 6.02
C ASP A 174 -14.61 -0.66 4.95
N ILE A 175 -14.09 -1.87 5.03
CA ILE A 175 -13.02 -2.35 4.13
C ILE A 175 -13.61 -3.12 2.94
N PRO A 176 -13.02 -2.97 1.75
CA PRO A 176 -13.51 -3.65 0.54
C PRO A 176 -13.35 -5.18 0.62
N ASP A 177 -13.95 -5.87 -0.36
CA ASP A 177 -13.70 -7.29 -0.56
C ASP A 177 -12.23 -7.55 -0.85
N ALA A 178 -11.74 -8.66 -0.33
CA ALA A 178 -10.36 -9.09 -0.44
C ALA A 178 -10.27 -10.37 -1.29
N GLY A 179 -9.05 -10.65 -1.73
CA GLY A 179 -8.74 -11.85 -2.48
C GLY A 179 -8.31 -11.58 -3.91
N GLU A 180 -7.94 -12.65 -4.59
CA GLU A 180 -7.43 -12.62 -5.96
C GLU A 180 -8.51 -12.21 -6.96
N ASP A 181 -9.73 -12.77 -6.82
CA ASP A 181 -10.85 -12.47 -7.72
C ASP A 181 -11.34 -11.05 -7.57
N ALA A 182 -11.45 -10.56 -6.34
CA ALA A 182 -11.80 -9.17 -6.08
C ALA A 182 -10.78 -8.20 -6.69
N ALA A 183 -9.48 -8.53 -6.59
CA ALA A 183 -8.40 -7.75 -7.18
C ALA A 183 -8.45 -7.73 -8.71
N LEU A 184 -8.64 -8.90 -9.34
CA LEU A 184 -8.72 -9.04 -10.79
C LEU A 184 -9.95 -8.35 -11.37
N ASN A 185 -11.12 -8.54 -10.75
CA ASN A 185 -12.36 -7.88 -11.16
C ASN A 185 -12.24 -6.35 -11.08
N ARG A 186 -11.61 -5.85 -10.00
CA ARG A 186 -11.36 -4.42 -9.86
C ARG A 186 -10.42 -3.89 -10.93
N TRP A 187 -9.33 -4.62 -11.26
CA TRP A 187 -8.41 -4.25 -12.33
C TRP A 187 -9.12 -4.20 -13.67
N VAL A 188 -9.86 -5.25 -14.03
CA VAL A 188 -10.59 -5.33 -15.30
C VAL A 188 -11.58 -4.18 -15.44
N LYS A 189 -12.35 -3.89 -14.37
CA LYS A 189 -13.30 -2.77 -14.35
C LYS A 189 -12.60 -1.44 -14.55
N PHE A 190 -11.53 -1.17 -13.81
CA PHE A 190 -10.76 0.07 -13.90
C PHE A 190 -10.11 0.23 -15.26
N LYS A 191 -9.42 -0.81 -15.75
CA LYS A 191 -8.77 -0.83 -17.06
C LYS A 191 -9.74 -0.44 -18.19
N ARG A 192 -10.93 -1.04 -18.18
CA ARG A 192 -11.93 -0.81 -19.23
C ARG A 192 -12.59 0.56 -19.19
N LYS A 193 -12.78 1.14 -17.99
CA LYS A 193 -13.63 2.33 -17.82
C LYS A 193 -12.85 3.63 -17.65
N ASN A 194 -11.69 3.57 -17.00
CA ASN A 194 -11.07 4.78 -16.45
C ASN A 194 -9.57 4.93 -16.76
N LEU A 195 -8.91 3.87 -17.29
CA LEU A 195 -7.47 3.92 -17.52
C LEU A 195 -7.12 4.91 -18.65
N GLU A 196 -7.97 5.06 -19.66
CA GLU A 196 -7.78 5.98 -20.79
C GLU A 196 -7.81 7.47 -20.41
N SER A 197 -8.33 7.81 -19.22
CA SER A 197 -8.38 9.18 -18.67
C SER A 197 -7.60 9.35 -17.36
N TYR A 198 -6.81 8.34 -16.98
CA TYR A 198 -6.20 8.26 -15.66
C TYR A 198 -5.31 9.45 -15.29
N LYS A 199 -4.44 9.91 -16.20
CA LYS A 199 -3.55 11.04 -15.96
C LYS A 199 -4.33 12.32 -15.65
N ASP A 200 -5.42 12.52 -16.36
CA ASP A 200 -6.19 13.75 -16.34
C ASP A 200 -7.19 13.78 -15.17
N ARG A 201 -7.69 12.59 -14.75
CA ARG A 201 -8.75 12.46 -13.74
C ARG A 201 -8.28 11.91 -12.39
N ARG A 202 -7.06 11.41 -12.27
CA ARG A 202 -6.54 10.76 -11.06
C ARG A 202 -6.51 11.64 -9.81
N ASP A 203 -6.53 12.95 -9.97
CA ASP A 203 -6.51 13.92 -8.89
C ASP A 203 -7.91 14.47 -8.55
N ASP A 204 -8.96 14.03 -9.24
CA ASP A 204 -10.37 14.28 -8.95
C ASP A 204 -10.77 13.44 -7.70
N VAL A 205 -10.72 14.08 -6.55
CA VAL A 205 -10.95 13.40 -5.26
C VAL A 205 -12.43 13.10 -5.02
N ALA A 206 -13.33 13.82 -5.66
CA ALA A 206 -14.77 13.61 -5.56
C ALA A 206 -15.22 12.30 -6.23
N ASN A 207 -14.48 11.83 -7.22
CA ASN A 207 -14.82 10.65 -8.01
C ASN A 207 -13.85 9.48 -7.77
N PRO A 208 -14.15 8.59 -6.80
CA PRO A 208 -13.25 7.54 -6.37
C PRO A 208 -12.98 6.44 -7.41
N GLU A 209 -13.74 6.39 -8.51
CA GLU A 209 -13.53 5.45 -9.62
C GLU A 209 -12.36 5.83 -10.54
N TYR A 210 -11.91 7.07 -10.54
CA TYR A 210 -10.75 7.50 -11.35
C TYR A 210 -9.40 7.04 -10.82
N VAL A 211 -9.40 6.36 -9.68
CA VAL A 211 -8.22 5.67 -9.16
C VAL A 211 -8.48 4.16 -9.03
N SER A 212 -7.48 3.36 -9.36
CA SER A 212 -7.65 1.89 -9.38
C SER A 212 -7.94 1.28 -8.01
N LYS A 213 -7.49 1.91 -6.92
CA LYS A 213 -7.47 1.37 -5.54
C LYS A 213 -6.80 -0.02 -5.46
N LEU A 214 -5.89 -0.36 -6.38
CA LEU A 214 -5.17 -1.63 -6.34
C LEU A 214 -4.10 -1.69 -5.25
N SER A 215 -3.76 -0.57 -4.61
CA SER A 215 -2.72 -0.50 -3.57
C SER A 215 -2.93 -1.51 -2.44
N MET A 216 -4.16 -1.75 -2.00
CA MET A 216 -4.48 -2.72 -0.95
C MET A 216 -4.22 -4.16 -1.39
N TYR A 217 -4.55 -4.50 -2.63
CA TYR A 217 -4.29 -5.81 -3.21
C TYR A 217 -2.79 -6.02 -3.47
N TYR A 218 -2.10 -5.02 -4.00
CA TYR A 218 -0.64 -5.07 -4.12
C TYR A 218 0.04 -5.24 -2.76
N SER A 219 -0.42 -4.52 -1.73
CA SER A 219 0.21 -4.57 -0.41
C SER A 219 0.11 -5.94 0.25
N SER A 220 -0.89 -6.73 -0.11
CA SER A 220 -1.14 -8.10 0.37
C SER A 220 -0.79 -9.18 -0.66
N GLY A 221 -0.42 -8.75 -1.88
CA GLY A 221 -0.02 -9.64 -2.96
C GLY A 221 -1.14 -10.47 -3.58
N MET A 222 -2.39 -9.95 -3.54
CA MET A 222 -3.58 -10.58 -4.13
C MET A 222 -3.71 -10.33 -5.64
N ILE A 223 -2.82 -9.52 -6.22
CA ILE A 223 -2.67 -9.33 -7.67
C ILE A 223 -1.20 -9.19 -8.03
N GLY A 224 -0.79 -9.82 -9.13
CA GLY A 224 0.57 -9.73 -9.66
C GLY A 224 0.80 -8.42 -10.40
N LYS A 225 1.92 -7.76 -10.12
CA LYS A 225 2.30 -6.53 -10.85
C LYS A 225 2.67 -6.81 -12.31
N ARG A 226 3.20 -8.00 -12.61
CA ARG A 226 3.58 -8.41 -13.98
C ARG A 226 2.35 -8.46 -14.88
N LYS A 227 1.24 -9.05 -14.37
CA LYS A 227 -0.04 -9.09 -15.08
C LYS A 227 -0.56 -7.69 -15.40
N VAL A 228 -0.57 -6.80 -14.41
CA VAL A 228 -1.07 -5.42 -14.59
C VAL A 228 -0.15 -4.62 -15.53
N LEU A 229 1.17 -4.75 -15.36
CA LEU A 229 2.13 -4.08 -16.24
C LEU A 229 2.01 -4.56 -17.70
N LYS A 230 1.88 -5.90 -17.90
CA LYS A 230 1.68 -6.46 -19.25
C LYS A 230 0.45 -5.86 -19.91
N ASP A 231 -0.69 -5.87 -19.22
CA ASP A 231 -1.93 -5.28 -19.76
C ASP A 231 -1.75 -3.80 -20.15
N VAL A 232 -1.03 -3.02 -19.32
CA VAL A 232 -0.79 -1.59 -19.60
C VAL A 232 0.17 -1.41 -20.77
N VAL A 233 1.18 -2.27 -20.92
CA VAL A 233 2.13 -2.21 -22.04
C VAL A 233 1.44 -2.63 -23.34
N ASP A 234 0.68 -3.71 -23.33
CA ASP A 234 -0.09 -4.15 -24.49
C ASP A 234 -1.03 -3.02 -24.98
N MET A 235 -1.72 -2.33 -24.06
CA MET A 235 -2.58 -1.19 -24.42
C MET A 235 -1.79 0.01 -24.97
N ILE A 236 -0.56 0.24 -24.54
CA ILE A 236 0.30 1.30 -25.09
C ILE A 236 0.73 0.94 -26.51
N ASP A 237 1.07 -0.33 -26.73
CA ASP A 237 1.62 -0.81 -28.00
C ASP A 237 0.53 -0.97 -29.09
N GLU A 238 -0.72 -1.18 -28.68
CA GLU A 238 -1.89 -1.34 -29.56
C GLU A 238 -2.67 -0.02 -29.83
N GLU A 239 -2.33 1.08 -29.14
CA GLU A 239 -3.09 2.34 -29.19
C GLU A 239 -2.40 3.37 -30.11
N ASP A 240 -3.17 4.03 -30.94
CA ASP A 240 -2.71 5.11 -31.83
C ASP A 240 -2.99 6.53 -31.24
N ASP A 241 -3.94 6.65 -30.31
CA ASP A 241 -4.28 7.91 -29.68
C ASP A 241 -3.22 8.34 -28.65
N SER A 242 -2.52 9.43 -28.95
CA SER A 242 -1.44 9.96 -28.13
C SER A 242 -1.89 10.36 -26.71
N ASP A 243 -3.14 10.77 -26.52
CA ASP A 243 -3.69 11.17 -25.23
C ASP A 243 -3.94 9.94 -24.36
N LYS A 244 -4.50 8.88 -24.92
CA LYS A 244 -4.66 7.59 -24.22
C LYS A 244 -3.31 6.98 -23.89
N ILE A 245 -2.35 6.98 -24.83
CA ILE A 245 -0.98 6.51 -24.58
C ILE A 245 -0.36 7.26 -23.38
N ARG A 246 -0.55 8.58 -23.27
CA ARG A 246 -0.06 9.36 -22.12
C ARG A 246 -0.73 8.95 -20.80
N ASN A 247 -2.01 8.62 -20.84
CA ASN A 247 -2.76 8.14 -19.68
C ASN A 247 -2.26 6.76 -19.21
N TYR A 248 -2.07 5.82 -20.13
CA TYR A 248 -1.52 4.48 -19.85
C TYR A 248 -0.08 4.56 -19.34
N ALA A 249 0.76 5.37 -20.00
CA ALA A 249 2.14 5.60 -19.57
C ALA A 249 2.23 6.23 -18.19
N LYS A 250 1.27 7.09 -17.82
CA LYS A 250 1.18 7.65 -16.47
C LYS A 250 0.85 6.57 -15.44
N TYR A 251 -0.03 5.64 -15.74
CA TYR A 251 -0.34 4.53 -14.83
C TYR A 251 0.88 3.60 -14.64
N ARG A 252 1.60 3.27 -15.72
CA ARG A 252 2.89 2.57 -15.65
C ARG A 252 3.90 3.28 -14.74
N ASN A 253 3.96 4.60 -14.82
CA ASN A 253 4.82 5.42 -13.96
C ASN A 253 4.45 5.28 -12.47
N GLU A 254 3.16 5.18 -12.12
CA GLU A 254 2.73 4.98 -10.72
C GLU A 254 3.11 3.59 -10.18
N ILE A 255 3.13 2.54 -11.03
CA ILE A 255 3.66 1.22 -10.64
C ILE A 255 5.13 1.35 -10.26
N ALA A 256 5.93 2.06 -11.06
CA ALA A 256 7.35 2.28 -10.80
C ALA A 256 7.60 3.13 -9.54
N TRP A 257 6.73 4.09 -9.20
CA TRP A 257 6.81 4.84 -7.94
C TRP A 257 6.80 3.93 -6.70
N GLY A 258 5.94 2.92 -6.70
CA GLY A 258 5.95 1.93 -5.63
C GLY A 258 7.29 1.22 -5.50
N GLU A 259 7.95 0.88 -6.62
CA GLU A 259 9.25 0.19 -6.62
C GLU A 259 10.40 1.11 -6.26
N PHE A 260 10.32 2.40 -6.61
CA PHE A 260 11.28 3.41 -6.17
C PHE A 260 11.42 3.44 -4.64
N PHE A 261 10.33 3.46 -3.91
CA PHE A 261 10.40 3.45 -2.44
C PHE A 261 10.94 2.12 -1.88
N TYR A 262 10.76 1.01 -2.60
CA TYR A 262 11.37 -0.26 -2.22
C TYR A 262 12.90 -0.25 -2.37
N GLN A 263 13.43 0.28 -3.48
CA GLN A 263 14.89 0.38 -3.65
C GLN A 263 15.51 1.36 -2.64
N VAL A 264 14.87 2.51 -2.38
CA VAL A 264 15.32 3.45 -1.34
C VAL A 264 15.44 2.75 0.01
N MET A 265 14.41 2.01 0.43
CA MET A 265 14.42 1.29 1.71
C MET A 265 15.38 0.10 1.73
N TYR A 266 15.59 -0.56 0.60
CA TYR A 266 16.52 -1.69 0.50
C TYR A 266 17.95 -1.26 0.81
N HIS A 267 18.38 -0.14 0.25
CA HIS A 267 19.71 0.44 0.47
C HIS A 267 19.81 1.20 1.81
N ASN A 268 18.69 1.80 2.25
CA ASN A 268 18.64 2.61 3.47
C ASN A 268 17.65 2.04 4.51
N PRO A 269 17.91 0.84 5.08
CA PRO A 269 16.96 0.16 5.98
C PRO A 269 16.69 0.95 7.26
N ASN A 270 17.60 1.79 7.70
CA ASN A 270 17.47 2.65 8.88
C ASN A 270 16.45 3.79 8.66
N ALA A 271 16.12 4.13 7.39
CA ALA A 271 15.11 5.14 7.06
C ALA A 271 13.70 4.80 7.59
N VAL A 272 13.46 3.55 8.00
CA VAL A 272 12.22 3.18 8.71
C VAL A 272 12.03 3.95 10.02
N HIS A 273 13.14 4.31 10.69
CA HIS A 273 13.13 4.95 12.01
C HIS A 273 13.84 6.30 12.04
N ARG A 274 14.67 6.59 11.03
CA ARG A 274 15.46 7.81 10.94
C ARG A 274 15.09 8.60 9.68
N ASN A 275 15.48 9.87 9.65
CA ASN A 275 15.39 10.67 8.44
C ASN A 275 16.31 10.03 7.37
N TYR A 276 15.83 10.00 6.13
CA TYR A 276 16.62 9.53 4.99
C TYR A 276 17.79 10.50 4.71
N LYS A 277 17.45 11.81 4.63
CA LYS A 277 18.45 12.86 4.50
C LYS A 277 19.09 13.16 5.86
N GLU A 278 20.39 13.34 5.87
CA GLU A 278 21.07 14.01 6.96
C GLU A 278 20.64 15.48 6.97
N ILE A 279 20.10 15.93 8.07
CA ILE A 279 19.70 17.33 8.27
C ILE A 279 20.71 17.93 9.24
N PRO A 280 21.41 19.03 8.86
CA PRO A 280 22.47 19.62 9.66
C PRO A 280 22.04 20.02 11.07
N ASN A 281 20.78 20.45 11.22
CA ASN A 281 20.17 20.75 12.51
C ASN A 281 18.94 19.84 12.70
N GLU A 282 18.75 19.30 13.91
CA GLU A 282 17.54 18.56 14.22
C GLU A 282 16.30 19.45 14.06
N ILE A 283 15.26 18.91 13.44
CA ILE A 283 13.98 19.61 13.35
C ILE A 283 13.39 19.69 14.75
N ASN A 284 13.20 20.88 15.26
CA ASN A 284 12.51 21.09 16.53
C ASN A 284 11.00 20.93 16.35
N TRP A 285 10.54 19.68 16.50
CA TRP A 285 9.12 19.35 16.42
C TRP A 285 8.38 19.87 17.65
N LYS A 286 7.34 20.69 17.46
CA LYS A 286 6.45 21.19 18.52
C LYS A 286 5.74 20.02 19.21
N ASN A 287 5.22 19.06 18.44
CA ASN A 287 4.54 17.86 18.92
C ASN A 287 3.37 18.13 19.90
N ASP A 288 2.59 19.20 19.71
CA ASP A 288 1.44 19.50 20.55
C ASP A 288 0.43 18.33 20.52
N SER A 289 0.03 17.88 21.71
CA SER A 289 -0.83 16.70 21.83
C SER A 289 -2.28 16.98 21.45
N ARG A 290 -2.80 18.18 21.71
CA ARG A 290 -4.19 18.54 21.36
C ARG A 290 -4.35 18.69 19.86
N GLU A 291 -3.44 19.42 19.22
CA GLU A 291 -3.42 19.58 17.78
C GLU A 291 -3.26 18.21 17.07
N PHE A 292 -2.42 17.33 17.59
CA PHE A 292 -2.25 15.98 17.06
C PHE A 292 -3.49 15.11 17.20
N GLU A 293 -4.20 15.18 18.36
CA GLU A 293 -5.45 14.45 18.54
C GLU A 293 -6.57 14.99 17.64
N ALA A 294 -6.69 16.32 17.50
CA ALA A 294 -7.63 16.93 16.56
C ALA A 294 -7.36 16.47 15.12
N TRP A 295 -6.08 16.48 14.69
CA TRP A 295 -5.68 15.97 13.38
C TRP A 295 -6.06 14.49 13.19
N LYS A 296 -5.79 13.64 14.16
CA LYS A 296 -6.12 12.20 14.10
C LYS A 296 -7.61 11.95 13.94
N LYS A 297 -8.43 12.79 14.56
CA LYS A 297 -9.89 12.66 14.53
C LYS A 297 -10.52 13.27 13.28
N GLY A 298 -9.82 14.18 12.58
CA GLY A 298 -10.38 15.02 11.54
C GLY A 298 -11.27 16.11 12.11
N GLU A 299 -10.77 16.80 13.12
CA GLU A 299 -11.42 17.86 13.90
C GLU A 299 -10.51 19.11 13.97
N THR A 300 -9.73 19.37 12.94
CA THR A 300 -8.79 20.50 12.90
C THR A 300 -9.45 21.82 12.54
N GLY A 301 -10.68 21.81 12.05
CA GLY A 301 -11.33 22.98 11.46
C GLY A 301 -10.77 23.35 10.09
N ILE A 302 -10.02 22.46 9.46
CA ILE A 302 -9.50 22.59 8.08
C ILE A 302 -10.23 21.56 7.20
N PRO A 303 -11.30 21.96 6.48
CA PRO A 303 -12.26 21.01 5.87
C PRO A 303 -11.61 19.93 5.00
N PHE A 304 -10.67 20.28 4.15
CA PHE A 304 -10.00 19.34 3.25
C PHE A 304 -9.09 18.34 3.99
N VAL A 305 -8.42 18.78 5.05
CA VAL A 305 -7.61 17.91 5.93
C VAL A 305 -8.51 16.96 6.71
N ASP A 306 -9.58 17.49 7.31
CA ASP A 306 -10.51 16.70 8.13
C ASP A 306 -11.24 15.65 7.31
N ALA A 307 -11.68 15.99 6.11
CA ALA A 307 -12.28 15.04 5.16
C ALA A 307 -11.31 13.87 4.87
N GLY A 308 -10.03 14.15 4.64
CA GLY A 308 -9.02 13.11 4.43
C GLY A 308 -8.83 12.19 5.63
N MET A 309 -8.75 12.74 6.84
CA MET A 309 -8.58 11.95 8.06
C MET A 309 -9.82 11.15 8.43
N ARG A 310 -11.01 11.67 8.16
CA ARG A 310 -12.28 10.93 8.34
C ARG A 310 -12.44 9.82 7.32
N GLN A 311 -12.05 10.03 6.05
CA GLN A 311 -11.99 8.95 5.06
C GLN A 311 -11.07 7.81 5.55
N LEU A 312 -9.86 8.14 6.03
CA LEU A 312 -8.94 7.14 6.56
C LEU A 312 -9.56 6.28 7.66
N ARG A 313 -10.30 6.90 8.56
CA ARG A 313 -10.91 6.20 9.71
C ARG A 313 -12.11 5.35 9.31
N ASN A 314 -12.93 5.85 8.39
CA ASN A 314 -14.18 5.20 7.99
C ASN A 314 -14.00 4.11 6.93
N GLU A 315 -13.04 4.30 6.00
CA GLU A 315 -12.83 3.38 4.87
C GLU A 315 -11.52 2.57 4.97
N GLY A 316 -10.65 2.86 5.95
CA GLY A 316 -9.29 2.28 5.98
C GLY A 316 -8.46 2.64 4.74
N TYR A 317 -8.86 3.66 4.01
CA TYR A 317 -8.25 4.15 2.78
C TYR A 317 -8.24 5.69 2.78
N MET A 318 -7.34 6.27 2.00
CA MET A 318 -7.31 7.70 1.74
C MET A 318 -6.78 7.93 0.33
N HIS A 319 -7.42 8.81 -0.42
CA HIS A 319 -6.94 9.21 -1.75
C HIS A 319 -5.51 9.79 -1.67
N ASN A 320 -4.65 9.50 -2.67
CA ASN A 320 -3.23 9.93 -2.64
C ASN A 320 -3.06 11.44 -2.44
N ARG A 321 -3.91 12.27 -3.08
CA ARG A 321 -3.87 13.73 -2.92
C ARG A 321 -4.09 14.16 -1.48
N LEU A 322 -5.02 13.51 -0.78
CA LEU A 322 -5.29 13.77 0.63
C LEU A 322 -4.14 13.31 1.52
N ARG A 323 -3.53 12.14 1.24
CA ARG A 323 -2.35 11.68 2.01
C ARG A 323 -1.24 12.73 2.01
N GLN A 324 -1.02 13.38 0.87
CA GLN A 324 -0.03 14.44 0.76
C GLN A 324 -0.42 15.69 1.54
N ASN A 325 -1.69 16.08 1.52
CA ASN A 325 -2.19 17.27 2.21
C ASN A 325 -2.17 17.09 3.73
N VAL A 326 -2.73 16.00 4.25
CA VAL A 326 -2.78 15.73 5.69
C VAL A 326 -1.38 15.54 6.28
N ALA A 327 -0.42 14.97 5.52
CA ALA A 327 0.96 14.82 5.94
C ALA A 327 1.72 16.16 5.91
N SER A 328 1.50 16.99 4.90
CA SER A 328 2.04 18.34 4.84
C SER A 328 1.50 19.21 5.99
N PHE A 329 0.19 19.13 6.26
CA PHE A 329 -0.42 19.87 7.36
C PHE A 329 0.18 19.46 8.71
N LEU A 330 0.24 18.17 9.00
CA LEU A 330 0.82 17.67 10.25
C LEU A 330 2.27 18.12 10.44
N THR A 331 3.11 17.99 9.40
CA THR A 331 4.55 18.20 9.54
C THR A 331 4.98 19.64 9.36
N LYS A 332 4.23 20.48 8.63
CA LYS A 332 4.63 21.85 8.28
C LYS A 332 3.80 22.91 8.99
N HIS A 333 2.53 22.66 9.29
CA HIS A 333 1.68 23.60 10.01
C HIS A 333 1.65 23.29 11.50
N LEU A 334 1.42 22.02 11.88
CA LEU A 334 1.40 21.62 13.28
C LEU A 334 2.79 21.28 13.83
N MET A 335 3.84 21.28 13.01
CA MET A 335 5.21 20.94 13.40
C MET A 335 5.28 19.68 14.25
N THR A 336 4.55 18.64 13.83
CA THR A 336 4.52 17.33 14.48
C THR A 336 5.40 16.34 13.72
N ASP A 337 6.19 15.54 14.47
CA ASP A 337 7.09 14.54 13.90
C ASP A 337 6.35 13.58 12.96
N TRP A 338 6.85 13.46 11.74
CA TRP A 338 6.29 12.61 10.70
C TRP A 338 6.11 11.15 11.12
N ARG A 339 6.93 10.64 12.06
CA ARG A 339 6.85 9.26 12.57
C ARG A 339 5.54 9.01 13.30
N LYS A 340 4.99 10.04 13.99
CA LYS A 340 3.68 9.96 14.65
C LYS A 340 2.57 9.79 13.60
N GLY A 341 2.59 10.60 12.54
CA GLY A 341 1.63 10.49 11.43
C GLY A 341 1.74 9.15 10.67
N ALA A 342 2.96 8.71 10.36
CA ALA A 342 3.22 7.42 9.74
C ALA A 342 2.68 6.24 10.57
N LYS A 343 2.73 6.34 11.91
CA LYS A 343 2.16 5.35 12.84
C LYS A 343 0.62 5.32 12.77
N VAL A 344 -0.03 6.47 12.65
CA VAL A 344 -1.50 6.56 12.46
C VAL A 344 -1.90 5.89 11.13
N PHE A 345 -1.22 6.20 10.04
CA PHE A 345 -1.46 5.57 8.74
C PHE A 345 -1.27 4.05 8.81
N ARG A 346 -0.19 3.58 9.44
CA ARG A 346 0.04 2.14 9.66
C ARG A 346 -1.11 1.46 10.40
N LYS A 347 -1.70 2.14 11.37
CA LYS A 347 -2.81 1.61 12.19
C LYS A 347 -4.10 1.47 11.40
N HIS A 348 -4.42 2.43 10.52
CA HIS A 348 -5.73 2.53 9.87
C HIS A 348 -5.75 2.01 8.43
N LEU A 349 -4.67 2.21 7.65
CA LEU A 349 -4.66 1.87 6.23
C LEU A 349 -4.70 0.37 5.96
N VAL A 350 -5.66 -0.07 5.14
CA VAL A 350 -5.72 -1.42 4.56
C VAL A 350 -4.52 -1.66 3.63
N ASP A 351 -4.16 -0.66 2.85
CA ASP A 351 -3.07 -0.72 1.88
C ASP A 351 -1.69 -0.39 2.46
N HIS A 352 -1.56 -0.32 3.80
CA HIS A 352 -0.28 0.03 4.41
C HIS A 352 0.86 -0.79 3.83
N ASN A 353 1.87 -0.10 3.33
CA ASN A 353 3.10 -0.64 2.79
C ASN A 353 4.27 0.13 3.40
N VAL A 354 5.21 -0.56 4.03
CA VAL A 354 6.29 0.10 4.80
C VAL A 354 7.11 1.06 3.95
N PRO A 355 7.65 0.67 2.76
CA PRO A 355 8.41 1.59 1.91
C PRO A 355 7.61 2.80 1.46
N SER A 356 6.40 2.60 0.92
CA SER A 356 5.59 3.70 0.40
C SER A 356 5.08 4.64 1.50
N ASN A 357 4.69 4.09 2.66
CA ASN A 357 4.26 4.92 3.80
C ASN A 357 5.42 5.75 4.33
N ASN A 358 6.57 5.11 4.56
CA ASN A 358 7.77 5.79 5.07
C ASN A 358 8.27 6.86 4.08
N GLY A 359 8.44 6.48 2.80
CA GLY A 359 8.90 7.40 1.77
C GLY A 359 7.95 8.57 1.56
N GLY A 360 6.63 8.34 1.52
CA GLY A 360 5.62 9.40 1.35
C GLY A 360 5.59 10.38 2.53
N TRP A 361 5.70 9.90 3.76
CA TRP A 361 5.77 10.75 4.95
C TRP A 361 7.03 11.59 4.97
N GLN A 362 8.20 10.99 4.71
CA GLN A 362 9.47 11.71 4.68
C GLN A 362 9.53 12.70 3.51
N TRP A 363 8.90 12.38 2.37
CA TRP A 363 8.75 13.32 1.26
C TRP A 363 8.05 14.61 1.70
N ARG A 364 6.92 14.48 2.40
CA ARG A 364 6.16 15.66 2.88
C ARG A 364 6.84 16.37 4.04
N ALA A 365 7.56 15.64 4.89
CA ALA A 365 8.36 16.22 5.97
C ALA A 365 9.64 16.94 5.51
N SER A 366 10.03 16.83 4.22
CA SER A 366 11.30 17.30 3.67
C SER A 366 12.54 16.60 4.27
N THR A 367 12.35 15.38 4.75
CA THR A 367 13.41 14.53 5.31
C THR A 367 13.77 13.34 4.41
N GLY A 368 13.09 13.20 3.27
CA GLY A 368 13.19 12.08 2.34
C GLY A 368 13.74 12.47 0.97
N THR A 369 13.34 11.74 -0.04
CA THR A 369 13.85 11.78 -1.43
C THR A 369 13.30 12.92 -2.29
N ASP A 370 12.62 13.92 -1.72
CA ASP A 370 12.15 15.07 -2.50
C ASP A 370 13.35 15.93 -2.97
N SER A 371 13.35 16.26 -4.25
CA SER A 371 14.34 17.16 -4.85
C SER A 371 14.15 18.63 -4.46
N ILE A 372 12.93 18.99 -4.02
CA ILE A 372 12.61 20.34 -3.55
C ILE A 372 12.81 20.38 -2.03
N PRO A 373 13.74 21.22 -1.52
CA PRO A 373 14.12 21.21 -0.11
C PRO A 373 12.96 21.43 0.86
N ILE A 374 12.08 22.40 0.55
CA ILE A 374 10.91 22.71 1.37
C ILE A 374 9.70 22.93 0.47
N ARG A 375 8.68 22.09 0.63
CA ARG A 375 7.40 22.22 -0.06
C ARG A 375 6.26 22.22 0.96
N ILE A 376 5.61 23.34 1.12
CA ILE A 376 4.47 23.52 2.02
C ILE A 376 3.20 23.62 1.17
N PHE A 377 2.21 22.81 1.46
CA PHE A 377 0.92 22.91 0.83
C PHE A 377 0.02 23.86 1.64
N ASN A 378 -0.67 24.75 0.95
CA ASN A 378 -1.78 25.48 1.53
C ASN A 378 -3.03 24.57 1.43
N PRO A 379 -3.57 24.05 2.54
CA PRO A 379 -4.67 23.11 2.51
C PRO A 379 -5.97 23.71 1.98
N ILE A 380 -6.19 25.01 2.15
CA ILE A 380 -7.36 25.73 1.62
C ILE A 380 -7.29 25.77 0.09
N LYS A 381 -6.15 26.23 -0.45
CA LYS A 381 -5.94 26.22 -1.89
C LYS A 381 -6.07 24.82 -2.49
N GLN A 382 -5.53 23.80 -1.82
CA GLN A 382 -5.63 22.41 -2.29
C GLN A 382 -7.10 21.91 -2.29
N GLY A 383 -7.91 22.35 -1.32
CA GLY A 383 -9.36 22.06 -1.33
C GLY A 383 -10.04 22.68 -2.55
N ARG A 384 -9.79 23.96 -2.82
CA ARG A 384 -10.34 24.65 -4.00
C ARG A 384 -9.89 24.03 -5.33
N ASP A 385 -8.60 23.65 -5.44
CA ASP A 385 -8.01 23.10 -6.68
C ASP A 385 -8.50 21.67 -7.01
N TYR A 386 -8.82 20.82 -6.00
CA TYR A 386 -9.08 19.39 -6.18
C TYR A 386 -10.48 18.93 -5.77
N ASP A 387 -11.26 19.80 -5.14
CA ASP A 387 -12.64 19.55 -4.71
C ASP A 387 -13.48 20.85 -4.84
N GLU A 388 -13.47 21.47 -6.01
CA GLU A 388 -14.03 22.80 -6.26
C GLU A 388 -15.45 22.94 -5.70
N ASN A 389 -16.31 21.93 -5.90
CA ASN A 389 -17.69 21.91 -5.43
C ASN A 389 -17.84 21.39 -3.98
N ALA A 390 -16.73 21.13 -3.29
CA ALA A 390 -16.68 20.56 -1.95
C ALA A 390 -17.44 19.21 -1.80
N GLU A 391 -17.56 18.43 -2.87
CA GLU A 391 -18.31 17.17 -2.87
C GLU A 391 -17.60 16.09 -2.02
N TYR A 392 -16.26 16.01 -2.11
CA TYR A 392 -15.48 15.14 -1.27
C TYR A 392 -15.55 15.56 0.21
N ILE A 393 -15.42 16.87 0.49
CA ILE A 393 -15.54 17.41 1.84
C ILE A 393 -16.91 17.07 2.42
N LYS A 394 -18.01 17.38 1.72
CA LYS A 394 -19.39 17.10 2.17
C LYS A 394 -19.66 15.62 2.40
N ARG A 395 -18.99 14.73 1.63
CA ARG A 395 -19.11 13.28 1.80
C ARG A 395 -18.53 12.80 3.12
N HIS A 396 -17.38 13.35 3.52
CA HIS A 396 -16.63 12.88 4.69
C HIS A 396 -16.78 13.76 5.93
N VAL A 397 -17.35 14.97 5.79
CA VAL A 397 -17.62 15.92 6.86
C VAL A 397 -19.11 16.27 6.84
N PRO A 398 -19.97 15.42 7.44
CA PRO A 398 -21.43 15.60 7.38
C PRO A 398 -21.93 16.95 7.88
N GLU A 399 -21.25 17.54 8.86
CA GLU A 399 -21.57 18.83 9.47
C GLU A 399 -21.54 19.99 8.44
N LEU A 400 -20.82 19.82 7.33
CA LEU A 400 -20.68 20.84 6.27
C LEU A 400 -21.63 20.63 5.07
N ARG A 401 -22.48 19.59 5.09
CA ARG A 401 -23.31 19.22 3.90
C ARG A 401 -24.26 20.31 3.46
N ASN A 402 -24.79 21.08 4.40
CA ASN A 402 -25.79 22.12 4.13
C ASN A 402 -25.17 23.45 3.70
N LEU A 403 -23.86 23.60 3.80
CA LEU A 403 -23.15 24.81 3.38
C LEU A 403 -22.83 24.74 1.87
N ASP A 404 -22.77 25.90 1.22
CA ASP A 404 -22.26 25.98 -0.14
C ASP A 404 -20.71 25.81 -0.20
N ALA A 405 -20.19 25.54 -1.40
CA ALA A 405 -18.78 25.28 -1.59
C ALA A 405 -17.91 26.49 -1.20
N GLU A 406 -18.38 27.70 -1.47
CA GLU A 406 -17.67 28.93 -1.12
C GLU A 406 -17.55 29.10 0.40
N GLN A 407 -18.62 28.86 1.14
CA GLN A 407 -18.61 28.87 2.61
C GLN A 407 -17.62 27.85 3.17
N ILE A 408 -17.62 26.63 2.63
CA ILE A 408 -16.73 25.55 3.05
C ILE A 408 -15.26 25.92 2.79
N HIS A 409 -14.95 26.38 1.58
CA HIS A 409 -13.56 26.73 1.22
C HIS A 409 -13.06 28.00 1.93
N ASN A 410 -13.96 28.89 2.33
CA ASN A 410 -13.63 30.10 3.09
C ASN A 410 -13.70 29.89 4.60
N TRP A 411 -14.01 28.68 5.10
CA TRP A 411 -14.22 28.40 6.53
C TRP A 411 -13.10 28.95 7.42
N VAL A 412 -11.83 28.69 7.02
CA VAL A 412 -10.64 29.14 7.79
C VAL A 412 -10.47 30.66 7.74
N GLU A 413 -10.75 31.29 6.60
CA GLU A 413 -10.62 32.73 6.38
C GLU A 413 -11.81 33.53 6.97
N MET A 414 -12.91 32.83 7.24
CA MET A 414 -14.12 33.40 7.80
C MET A 414 -13.93 33.73 9.29
N GLY A 415 -14.30 34.93 9.69
CA GLY A 415 -14.25 35.32 11.11
C GLY A 415 -15.21 34.48 11.99
N GLN A 416 -14.86 34.24 13.25
CA GLN A 416 -15.60 33.39 14.18
C GLN A 416 -17.08 33.80 14.29
N LYS A 417 -17.40 35.10 14.33
CA LYS A 417 -18.78 35.60 14.39
C LYS A 417 -19.62 35.11 13.21
N LYS A 418 -19.05 35.06 12.01
CA LYS A 418 -19.71 34.58 10.80
C LYS A 418 -19.85 33.06 10.83
N ARG A 419 -18.82 32.31 11.27
CA ARG A 419 -18.93 30.84 11.44
C ARG A 419 -20.05 30.49 12.43
N ASN A 420 -20.11 31.16 13.57
CA ASN A 420 -21.14 30.93 14.58
C ASN A 420 -22.57 31.29 14.12
N SER A 421 -22.73 32.02 13.01
CA SER A 421 -24.04 32.30 12.43
C SER A 421 -24.49 31.24 11.42
N LEU A 422 -23.62 30.27 11.07
CA LEU A 422 -23.96 29.16 10.22
C LEU A 422 -24.49 27.99 11.04
N ASP A 423 -25.49 27.31 10.50
CA ASP A 423 -26.11 26.14 11.17
C ASP A 423 -25.23 24.89 10.98
N THR A 424 -24.15 24.81 11.76
CA THR A 424 -23.23 23.69 11.73
C THR A 424 -22.45 23.57 13.04
N GLU A 425 -22.17 22.33 13.45
CA GLU A 425 -21.32 21.99 14.61
C GLU A 425 -19.84 21.75 14.21
N TYR A 426 -19.45 22.11 12.98
CA TYR A 426 -18.09 21.91 12.53
C TYR A 426 -17.12 22.82 13.30
N PRO A 427 -15.95 22.29 13.78
CA PRO A 427 -15.08 23.02 14.70
C PRO A 427 -14.41 24.24 14.07
N ASP A 428 -14.05 25.17 14.93
CA ASP A 428 -13.16 26.30 14.59
C ASP A 428 -11.76 25.78 14.23
N PRO A 429 -11.03 26.50 13.34
CA PRO A 429 -9.65 26.17 13.02
C PRO A 429 -8.71 26.22 14.22
N ILE A 430 -7.82 25.20 14.37
CA ILE A 430 -6.76 25.13 15.40
C ILE A 430 -5.53 25.94 15.01
#